data_5d5132c2c776832b0870d2699222b2c9
#
_entry.id   5d5132c2c776832b0870d2699222b2c9
#
_cell.length_a   1.000
_cell.length_b   1.000
_cell.length_c   1.000
_cell.angle_alpha   90.00
_cell.angle_beta   90.00
_cell.angle_gamma   90.00
#
_symmetry.space_group_name_H-M   'P 1'
#
loop_
_entity.id
_entity.type
_entity.pdbx_description
1 polymer ?
#
loop_
_entity_poly.entity_id
_entity_poly.type
_entity_poly.pdbx_seq_one_letter_code
_entity_poly.pdbx_strand_id
1 'polypeptide(L)'
;LQFGDRVANIVEGCTDGVPNANGEKEAWKPRKERYLDHLKHASEDVLLVSGSDKLHNARAIVDDLVRIGPALFDRFTASQEQTLWYYDSLSKIFTERKMPFAKTLMDTVYRMKILAN
;
A
#
# COMPACT_ATOMS: atom_id res chain seq x y z
N LEU A 1 2.77 -19.09 -22.07
CA LEU A 1 1.59 -19.54 -21.32
C LEU A 1 0.64 -18.38 -21.07
N GLN A 2 -0.63 -18.61 -21.31
CA GLN A 2 -1.67 -17.59 -21.11
C GLN A 2 -1.70 -17.07 -19.67
N PHE A 3 -1.39 -17.92 -18.72
CA PHE A 3 -1.30 -17.52 -17.31
C PHE A 3 -0.14 -16.57 -17.04
N GLY A 4 0.99 -16.76 -17.72
CA GLY A 4 2.19 -15.98 -17.47
C GLY A 4 2.00 -14.51 -17.77
N ASP A 5 1.39 -14.19 -18.91
CA ASP A 5 1.18 -12.81 -19.33
C ASP A 5 0.23 -12.07 -18.39
N ARG A 6 -0.87 -12.68 -18.01
CA ARG A 6 -1.83 -12.07 -17.11
C ARG A 6 -1.25 -11.84 -15.73
N VAL A 7 -0.57 -12.85 -15.17
CA VAL A 7 0.06 -12.75 -13.86
C VAL A 7 1.16 -11.69 -13.86
N ALA A 8 1.99 -11.66 -14.92
CA ALA A 8 3.04 -10.66 -15.04
C ALA A 8 2.46 -9.24 -15.09
N ASN A 9 1.37 -9.02 -15.82
CA ASN A 9 0.72 -7.72 -15.90
C ASN A 9 0.15 -7.28 -14.54
N ILE A 10 -0.43 -8.21 -13.79
CA ILE A 10 -0.98 -7.92 -12.47
C ILE A 10 0.15 -7.56 -11.49
N VAL A 11 1.22 -8.34 -11.47
CA VAL A 11 2.38 -8.09 -10.61
C VAL A 11 3.02 -6.74 -10.94
N GLU A 12 3.18 -6.45 -12.23
CA GLU A 12 3.71 -5.16 -12.68
C GLU A 12 2.82 -4.01 -12.22
N GLY A 13 1.50 -4.17 -12.33
CA GLY A 13 0.54 -3.17 -11.86
C GLY A 13 0.55 -2.94 -10.35
N CYS A 14 1.04 -3.90 -9.57
CA CYS A 14 1.14 -3.79 -8.12
C CYS A 14 2.48 -3.22 -7.66
N THR A 15 3.45 -3.05 -8.55
CA THR A 15 4.78 -2.55 -8.22
C THR A 15 4.74 -1.03 -8.05
N ASP A 16 5.19 -0.55 -6.90
CA ASP A 16 5.21 0.88 -6.58
C ASP A 16 6.61 1.51 -6.58
N GLY A 17 7.59 0.81 -7.13
CA GLY A 17 8.97 1.28 -7.12
C GLY A 17 9.71 0.94 -8.41
N VAL A 18 9.31 1.57 -9.53
CA VAL A 18 9.98 1.37 -10.81
C VAL A 18 11.19 2.29 -10.90
N PRO A 19 12.40 1.79 -11.24
CA PRO A 19 13.56 2.65 -11.45
C PRO A 19 13.31 3.64 -12.59
N ASN A 20 13.89 4.84 -12.48
CA ASN A 20 13.84 5.82 -13.55
C ASN A 20 14.80 5.44 -14.70
N ALA A 21 14.91 6.31 -15.73
CA ALA A 21 15.75 6.06 -16.89
C ALA A 21 17.22 5.85 -16.55
N ASN A 22 17.70 6.33 -15.41
CA ASN A 22 19.06 6.17 -14.93
C ASN A 22 19.26 4.96 -14.03
N GLY A 23 18.20 4.16 -13.84
CA GLY A 23 18.22 3.00 -12.95
C GLY A 23 18.02 3.34 -11.47
N GLU A 24 17.77 4.59 -11.15
CA GLU A 24 17.50 5.03 -9.78
C GLU A 24 16.00 5.04 -9.49
N LYS A 25 15.61 4.68 -8.26
CA LYS A 25 14.22 4.77 -7.81
C LYS A 25 13.87 6.22 -7.52
N GLU A 26 12.65 6.60 -7.82
CA GLU A 26 12.13 7.91 -7.46
C GLU A 26 12.14 8.11 -5.93
N ALA A 27 12.11 9.36 -5.50
CA ALA A 27 11.90 9.70 -4.10
C ALA A 27 10.61 9.03 -3.60
N TRP A 28 10.55 8.73 -2.30
CA TRP A 28 9.47 7.96 -1.71
C TRP A 28 8.09 8.54 -2.00
N LYS A 29 7.87 9.82 -1.71
CA LYS A 29 6.53 10.42 -1.81
C LYS A 29 6.01 10.52 -3.25
N PRO A 30 6.77 11.04 -4.23
CA PRO A 30 6.31 11.04 -5.62
C PRO A 30 6.00 9.65 -6.14
N ARG A 31 6.80 8.66 -5.75
CA ARG A 31 6.57 7.26 -6.12
C ARG A 31 5.24 6.75 -5.57
N LYS A 32 4.94 7.05 -4.31
CA LYS A 32 3.68 6.63 -3.68
C LYS A 32 2.48 7.36 -4.27
N GLU A 33 2.61 8.65 -4.54
CA GLU A 33 1.55 9.43 -5.18
C GLU A 33 1.21 8.88 -6.57
N ARG A 34 2.22 8.53 -7.35
CA ARG A 34 2.01 7.95 -8.67
C ARG A 34 1.34 6.58 -8.56
N TYR A 35 1.74 5.77 -7.61
CA TYR A 35 1.12 4.47 -7.38
C TYR A 35 -0.35 4.61 -6.96
N LEU A 36 -0.65 5.54 -6.07
CA LEU A 36 -2.03 5.83 -5.66
C LEU A 36 -2.88 6.27 -6.85
N ASP A 37 -2.35 7.14 -7.70
CA ASP A 37 -3.05 7.57 -8.91
C ASP A 37 -3.29 6.40 -9.85
N HIS A 38 -2.30 5.53 -10.02
CA HIS A 38 -2.44 4.32 -10.82
C HIS A 38 -3.60 3.43 -10.31
N LEU A 39 -3.73 3.27 -9.00
CA LEU A 39 -4.80 2.44 -8.42
C LEU A 39 -6.20 3.01 -8.70
N LYS A 40 -6.35 4.31 -8.84
CA LYS A 40 -7.64 4.92 -9.15
C LYS A 40 -8.19 4.46 -10.49
N HIS A 41 -7.31 4.03 -11.40
CA HIS A 41 -7.66 3.62 -12.76
C HIS A 41 -7.31 2.16 -13.07
N ALA A 42 -6.82 1.42 -12.08
CA ALA A 42 -6.40 0.04 -12.27
C ALA A 42 -7.60 -0.91 -12.46
N SER A 43 -7.34 -2.07 -13.07
CA SER A 43 -8.35 -3.13 -13.21
C SER A 43 -8.67 -3.75 -11.86
N GLU A 44 -9.82 -4.43 -11.78
CA GLU A 44 -10.21 -5.14 -10.56
C GLU A 44 -9.19 -6.21 -10.16
N ASP A 45 -8.60 -6.91 -11.13
CA ASP A 45 -7.56 -7.92 -10.85
C ASP A 45 -6.35 -7.30 -10.16
N VAL A 46 -5.88 -6.15 -10.65
CA VAL A 46 -4.78 -5.41 -10.04
C VAL A 46 -5.17 -4.94 -8.64
N LEU A 47 -6.39 -4.43 -8.47
CA LEU A 47 -6.88 -3.97 -7.17
C LEU A 47 -6.97 -5.10 -6.16
N LEU A 48 -7.41 -6.29 -6.58
CA LEU A 48 -7.50 -7.44 -5.67
C LEU A 48 -6.12 -7.87 -5.18
N VAL A 49 -5.14 -7.98 -6.08
CA VAL A 49 -3.79 -8.38 -5.71
C VAL A 49 -3.11 -7.30 -4.87
N SER A 50 -3.18 -6.05 -5.31
CA SER A 50 -2.59 -4.91 -4.59
C SER A 50 -3.23 -4.73 -3.22
N GLY A 51 -4.56 -4.80 -3.16
CA GLY A 51 -5.28 -4.65 -1.90
C GLY A 51 -4.99 -5.74 -0.90
N SER A 52 -4.90 -6.99 -1.36
CA SER A 52 -4.54 -8.11 -0.50
C SER A 52 -3.14 -7.94 0.06
N ASP A 53 -2.18 -7.51 -0.76
CA ASP A 53 -0.82 -7.24 -0.34
C ASP A 53 -0.78 -6.09 0.68
N LYS A 54 -1.46 -5.00 0.39
CA LYS A 54 -1.47 -3.82 1.29
C LYS A 54 -2.19 -4.10 2.60
N LEU A 55 -3.25 -4.89 2.57
CA LEU A 55 -3.93 -5.31 3.79
C LEU A 55 -3.01 -6.18 4.65
N HIS A 56 -2.30 -7.12 4.04
CA HIS A 56 -1.32 -7.95 4.73
C HIS A 56 -0.23 -7.09 5.37
N ASN A 57 0.32 -6.14 4.63
CA ASN A 57 1.34 -5.22 5.13
C ASN A 57 0.81 -4.34 6.26
N ALA A 58 -0.41 -3.84 6.14
CA ALA A 58 -1.03 -3.02 7.17
C ALA A 58 -1.23 -3.81 8.47
N ARG A 59 -1.68 -5.05 8.37
CA ARG A 59 -1.83 -5.93 9.53
C ARG A 59 -0.49 -6.22 10.21
N ALA A 60 0.55 -6.44 9.40
CA ALA A 60 1.90 -6.67 9.93
C ALA A 60 2.40 -5.44 10.70
N ILE A 61 2.15 -4.24 10.18
CA ILE A 61 2.50 -2.99 10.86
C ILE A 61 1.76 -2.88 12.20
N VAL A 62 0.45 -3.17 12.21
CA VAL A 62 -0.34 -3.14 13.45
C VAL A 62 0.21 -4.14 14.47
N ASP A 63 0.50 -5.36 14.07
CA ASP A 63 1.05 -6.39 14.96
C ASP A 63 2.39 -5.95 15.54
N ASP A 64 3.25 -5.36 14.71
CA ASP A 64 4.55 -4.86 15.16
C ASP A 64 4.40 -3.66 16.09
N LEU A 65 3.43 -2.77 15.84
CA LEU A 65 3.14 -1.65 16.73
C LEU A 65 2.67 -2.12 18.11
N VAL A 66 1.90 -3.20 18.16
CA VAL A 66 1.48 -3.81 19.43
C VAL A 66 2.70 -4.31 20.20
N ARG A 67 3.69 -4.89 19.50
CA ARG A 67 4.89 -5.46 20.15
C ARG A 67 5.92 -4.41 20.54
N ILE A 68 6.24 -3.49 19.63
CA ILE A 68 7.36 -2.55 19.82
C ILE A 68 6.94 -1.10 19.99
N GLY A 69 5.71 -0.78 19.65
CA GLY A 69 5.21 0.59 19.74
C GLY A 69 5.72 1.49 18.59
N PRO A 70 5.54 2.80 18.72
CA PRO A 70 5.88 3.77 17.66
C PRO A 70 7.33 3.74 17.19
N ALA A 71 8.24 3.20 18.00
CA ALA A 71 9.65 3.02 17.60
C ALA A 71 9.80 2.19 16.32
N LEU A 72 8.77 1.44 15.95
CA LEU A 72 8.75 0.68 14.68
C LEU A 72 9.05 1.59 13.48
N PHE A 73 8.55 2.82 13.49
CA PHE A 73 8.71 3.74 12.37
C PHE A 73 10.16 4.15 12.10
N ASP A 74 11.04 3.99 13.09
CA ASP A 74 12.47 4.23 12.92
C ASP A 74 13.11 3.26 11.93
N ARG A 75 12.46 2.13 11.66
CA ARG A 75 12.93 1.11 10.70
C ARG A 75 12.48 1.40 9.27
N PHE A 76 11.58 2.36 9.08
CA PHE A 76 11.02 2.67 7.77
C PHE A 76 11.76 3.84 7.12
N THR A 77 11.81 3.82 5.78
CA THR A 77 12.31 4.96 5.01
C THR A 77 11.41 6.17 5.18
N ALA A 78 10.09 5.93 5.23
CA ALA A 78 9.10 6.97 5.43
C ALA A 78 8.92 7.26 6.92
N SER A 79 8.55 8.50 7.24
CA SER A 79 8.18 8.86 8.60
C SER A 79 6.87 8.19 9.02
N GLN A 80 6.57 8.23 10.33
CA GLN A 80 5.27 7.80 10.85
C GLN A 80 4.12 8.48 10.11
N GLU A 81 4.19 9.81 10.00
CA GLU A 81 3.16 10.61 9.36
C GLU A 81 2.96 10.23 7.89
N GLN A 82 4.05 10.04 7.15
CA GLN A 82 4.00 9.61 5.75
C GLN A 82 3.41 8.22 5.60
N THR A 83 3.77 7.29 6.47
CA THR A 83 3.25 5.92 6.45
C THR A 83 1.74 5.92 6.70
N LEU A 84 1.28 6.65 7.71
CA LEU A 84 -0.15 6.76 8.01
C LEU A 84 -0.91 7.41 6.86
N TRP A 85 -0.36 8.46 6.26
CA TRP A 85 -0.96 9.11 5.09
C TRP A 85 -1.13 8.13 3.93
N TYR A 86 -0.11 7.32 3.67
CA TYR A 86 -0.13 6.38 2.56
C TYR A 86 -1.23 5.33 2.74
N TYR A 87 -1.29 4.69 3.90
CA TYR A 87 -2.30 3.66 4.16
C TYR A 87 -3.71 4.23 4.26
N ASP A 88 -3.87 5.44 4.78
CA ASP A 88 -5.15 6.13 4.78
C ASP A 88 -5.62 6.41 3.34
N SER A 89 -4.71 6.87 2.49
CA SER A 89 -4.99 7.11 1.07
C SER A 89 -5.38 5.82 0.35
N LEU A 90 -4.67 4.72 0.62
CA LEU A 90 -5.01 3.41 0.07
C LEU A 90 -6.43 2.99 0.46
N SER A 91 -6.78 3.13 1.73
CA SER A 91 -8.11 2.72 2.21
C SER A 91 -9.22 3.53 1.54
N LYS A 92 -9.00 4.82 1.30
CA LYS A 92 -9.95 5.67 0.60
C LYS A 92 -10.16 5.23 -0.84
N ILE A 93 -9.06 4.93 -1.55
CA ILE A 93 -9.14 4.49 -2.95
C ILE A 93 -9.89 3.17 -3.06
N PHE A 94 -9.56 2.19 -2.23
CA PHE A 94 -10.25 0.89 -2.27
C PHE A 94 -11.71 1.01 -1.88
N THR A 95 -12.05 1.94 -0.99
CA THR A 95 -13.45 2.22 -0.64
C THR A 95 -14.20 2.84 -1.83
N GLU A 96 -13.62 3.81 -2.50
CA GLU A 96 -14.19 4.45 -3.70
C GLU A 96 -14.37 3.44 -4.83
N ARG A 97 -13.43 2.51 -4.98
CA ARG A 97 -13.50 1.45 -5.99
C ARG A 97 -14.37 0.26 -5.53
N LYS A 98 -15.00 0.35 -4.35
CA LYS A 98 -15.95 -0.63 -3.81
C LYS A 98 -15.38 -2.04 -3.69
N MET A 99 -14.12 -2.12 -3.27
CA MET A 99 -13.47 -3.41 -3.10
C MET A 99 -13.96 -4.10 -1.81
N PRO A 100 -14.12 -5.44 -1.83
CA PRO A 100 -14.70 -6.16 -0.69
C PRO A 100 -13.86 -6.08 0.58
N PHE A 101 -12.55 -5.90 0.47
CA PHE A 101 -11.64 -5.79 1.63
C PHE A 101 -11.50 -4.35 2.15
N ALA A 102 -12.14 -3.37 1.52
CA ALA A 102 -11.93 -1.95 1.83
C ALA A 102 -12.24 -1.63 3.28
N LYS A 103 -13.34 -2.16 3.83
CA LYS A 103 -13.72 -1.93 5.22
C LYS A 103 -12.68 -2.52 6.18
N THR A 104 -12.21 -3.72 5.92
CA THR A 104 -11.19 -4.37 6.74
C THR A 104 -9.90 -3.56 6.74
N LEU A 105 -9.50 -3.05 5.58
CA LEU A 105 -8.33 -2.18 5.49
C LEU A 105 -8.54 -0.87 6.26
N MET A 106 -9.72 -0.26 6.14
CA MET A 106 -10.05 0.96 6.85
C MET A 106 -9.96 0.76 8.37
N ASP A 107 -10.51 -0.35 8.88
CA ASP A 107 -10.45 -0.69 10.31
C ASP A 107 -9.00 -0.92 10.76
N THR A 108 -8.20 -1.58 9.93
CA THR A 108 -6.78 -1.84 10.22
C THR A 108 -6.00 -0.53 10.27
N VAL A 109 -6.25 0.38 9.34
CA VAL A 109 -5.61 1.71 9.31
C VAL A 109 -5.99 2.53 10.54
N TYR A 110 -7.25 2.45 10.95
CA TYR A 110 -7.71 3.13 12.16
C TYR A 110 -6.95 2.65 13.40
N ARG A 111 -6.79 1.34 13.55
CA ARG A 111 -5.98 0.76 14.64
C ARG A 111 -4.53 1.21 14.55
N MET A 112 -3.98 1.25 13.34
CA MET A 112 -2.62 1.72 13.11
C MET A 112 -2.43 3.14 13.64
N LYS A 113 -3.38 4.04 13.35
CA LYS A 113 -3.33 5.44 13.82
C LYS A 113 -3.37 5.52 15.34
N ILE A 114 -4.21 4.72 15.99
CA ILE A 114 -4.32 4.70 17.44
C ILE A 114 -3.01 4.22 18.08
N LEU A 115 -2.46 3.12 17.57
CA LEU A 115 -1.24 2.52 18.13
C LEU A 115 0.01 3.35 17.85
N ALA A 116 0.00 4.18 16.80
CA ALA A 116 1.12 5.02 16.41
C ALA A 116 1.26 6.28 17.30
N ASN A 117 0.22 6.64 18.01
CA ASN A 117 0.21 7.85 18.86
C ASN A 117 0.62 7.55 20.32
#